data_3f9ecb3e074cb878385face32f822528
#
_entry.id   3f9ecb3e074cb878385face32f822528
#
_cell.length_a   1.000
_cell.length_b   1.000
_cell.length_c   1.000
_cell.angle_alpha   90.00
_cell.angle_beta   90.00
_cell.angle_gamma   90.00
#
_symmetry.space_group_name_H-M   'P 1'
#
loop_
_entity.id
_entity.type
_entity.pdbx_description
1 polymer ?
#
loop_
_entity_poly.entity_id
_entity_poly.type
_entity_poly.pdbx_seq_one_letter_code
_entity_poly.pdbx_strand_id
1 'polypeptide(L)'
;TEHYRLPALEENGFAILTPMPVVVPSVEWECLEYMDWKSGGDTNFAPLASADGELDCRGFWDKGKTDKDALWTSNASSAPTLKKYVDSIGANFGRVRIIKLEPQERDVAIRSFHRDDNNRFNPDNEGWVVRSWIELTDQPDSYMLLMDNDADGLPDRSTERRVPLHQGSRFVVDTQRLWHVVVHNHNHPRYALITSFESGPTLERWIDSQSPAAV
;
A
#
# COMPACT_ATOMS: atom_id res chain seq x y z
N THR A 1 -9.76 11.70 20.81
CA THR A 1 -9.16 10.39 21.05
C THR A 1 -8.11 10.09 20.01
N GLU A 2 -6.95 9.70 20.46
CA GLU A 2 -5.81 9.52 19.60
C GLU A 2 -5.60 8.05 19.28
N HIS A 3 -5.36 7.77 17.99
CA HIS A 3 -4.88 6.47 17.55
C HIS A 3 -3.37 6.34 17.82
N TYR A 4 -2.88 5.10 17.84
CA TYR A 4 -1.44 4.85 18.01
C TYR A 4 -0.65 5.52 16.88
N ARG A 5 0.26 6.39 17.23
CA ARG A 5 1.11 7.12 16.29
C ARG A 5 2.42 6.39 16.04
N LEU A 6 2.78 6.22 14.77
CA LEU A 6 4.07 5.69 14.37
C LEU A 6 5.08 6.84 14.29
N PRO A 7 6.12 6.85 15.14
CA PRO A 7 7.11 7.94 15.12
C PRO A 7 7.74 8.15 13.75
N ALA A 8 8.00 7.07 13.01
CA ALA A 8 8.61 7.14 11.68
C ALA A 8 7.76 7.88 10.64
N LEU A 9 6.44 8.02 10.85
CA LEU A 9 5.54 8.70 9.93
C LEU A 9 5.14 10.12 10.40
N GLU A 10 5.53 10.54 11.59
CA GLU A 10 5.04 11.80 12.15
C GLU A 10 5.45 13.02 11.34
N GLU A 11 6.71 13.10 10.92
CA GLU A 11 7.23 14.26 10.20
C GLU A 11 6.68 14.33 8.77
N ASN A 12 6.84 13.28 8.00
CA ASN A 12 6.59 13.29 6.55
C ASN A 12 5.35 12.52 6.11
N GLY A 13 4.74 11.71 6.98
CA GLY A 13 3.62 10.84 6.64
C GLY A 13 4.01 9.57 5.90
N PHE A 14 5.29 9.37 5.63
CA PHE A 14 5.82 8.16 5.01
C PHE A 14 7.24 7.88 5.49
N ALA A 15 7.66 6.62 5.37
CA ALA A 15 9.02 6.18 5.68
C ALA A 15 9.48 5.18 4.62
N ILE A 16 10.67 5.44 4.04
CA ILE A 16 11.30 4.53 3.10
C ILE A 16 12.07 3.47 3.90
N LEU A 17 11.86 2.21 3.55
CA LEU A 17 12.53 1.07 4.15
C LEU A 17 13.69 0.60 3.26
N THR A 18 14.53 -0.28 3.81
CA THR A 18 15.54 -0.96 3.02
C THR A 18 14.88 -1.81 1.91
N PRO A 19 15.54 -2.03 0.77
CA PRO A 19 14.98 -2.88 -0.28
C PRO A 19 14.66 -4.29 0.22
N MET A 20 13.70 -4.93 -0.44
CA MET A 20 13.32 -6.31 -0.13
C MET A 20 14.54 -7.22 -0.19
N PRO A 21 14.85 -7.99 0.88
CA PRO A 21 16.08 -8.80 0.93
C PRO A 21 16.03 -10.05 0.06
N VAL A 22 14.84 -10.44 -0.40
CA VAL A 22 14.63 -11.62 -1.25
C VAL A 22 13.91 -11.23 -2.53
N VAL A 23 14.21 -11.94 -3.61
CA VAL A 23 13.48 -11.79 -4.87
C VAL A 23 12.21 -12.63 -4.78
N VAL A 24 11.06 -12.02 -5.03
CA VAL A 24 9.79 -12.72 -5.09
C VAL A 24 9.67 -13.39 -6.47
N PRO A 25 9.42 -14.71 -6.54
CA PRO A 25 9.19 -15.36 -7.84
C PRO A 25 8.01 -14.73 -8.58
N SER A 26 8.18 -14.44 -9.86
CA SER A 26 7.14 -13.73 -10.65
C SER A 26 5.83 -14.52 -10.74
N VAL A 27 5.88 -15.84 -10.62
CA VAL A 27 4.68 -16.67 -10.57
C VAL A 27 3.74 -16.29 -9.42
N GLU A 28 4.26 -15.75 -8.34
CA GLU A 28 3.44 -15.33 -7.18
C GLU A 28 2.60 -14.09 -7.44
N TRP A 29 2.85 -13.37 -8.52
CA TRP A 29 2.03 -12.22 -8.88
C TRP A 29 1.56 -12.23 -10.34
N GLU A 30 2.15 -13.01 -11.22
CA GLU A 30 1.70 -13.14 -12.61
C GLU A 30 0.53 -14.12 -12.76
N CYS A 31 0.49 -15.18 -11.95
CA CYS A 31 -0.44 -16.31 -12.11
C CYS A 31 -1.61 -16.28 -11.13
N LEU A 32 -1.91 -15.14 -10.56
CA LEU A 32 -3.04 -14.96 -9.64
C LEU A 32 -4.33 -14.62 -10.40
N GLU A 33 -5.45 -14.72 -9.70
CA GLU A 33 -6.74 -14.26 -10.21
C GLU A 33 -6.88 -12.76 -9.95
N TYR A 34 -6.88 -11.99 -11.04
CA TYR A 34 -7.03 -10.53 -11.02
C TYR A 34 -8.46 -10.13 -11.32
N MET A 35 -8.88 -9.02 -10.74
CA MET A 35 -10.18 -8.42 -10.99
C MET A 35 -10.05 -6.93 -11.26
N ASP A 36 -11.00 -6.40 -12.04
CA ASP A 36 -11.05 -4.99 -12.34
C ASP A 36 -11.50 -4.19 -11.11
N TRP A 37 -11.03 -2.95 -11.02
CA TRP A 37 -11.59 -2.01 -10.08
C TRP A 37 -13.03 -1.65 -10.48
N LYS A 38 -13.89 -1.32 -9.50
CA LYS A 38 -15.33 -1.02 -9.68
C LYS A 38 -15.67 -0.12 -10.87
N SER A 39 -14.84 0.87 -11.14
CA SER A 39 -15.06 1.86 -12.18
C SER A 39 -14.46 1.48 -13.53
N GLY A 40 -13.82 0.31 -13.62
CA GLY A 40 -13.00 -0.05 -14.76
C GLY A 40 -11.69 0.74 -14.78
N GLY A 41 -11.01 0.77 -15.92
CA GLY A 41 -9.76 1.49 -16.12
C GLY A 41 -8.54 0.57 -16.20
N ASP A 42 -7.35 1.17 -16.08
CA ASP A 42 -6.09 0.51 -16.35
C ASP A 42 -5.48 -0.17 -15.11
N THR A 43 -6.27 -0.31 -14.05
CA THR A 43 -5.82 -0.89 -12.77
C THR A 43 -6.63 -2.15 -12.46
N ASN A 44 -5.89 -3.24 -12.22
CA ASN A 44 -6.45 -4.51 -11.77
C ASN A 44 -5.83 -4.90 -10.44
N PHE A 45 -6.55 -5.71 -9.66
CA PHE A 45 -6.11 -6.18 -8.34
C PHE A 45 -6.24 -7.68 -8.21
N ALA A 46 -5.24 -8.31 -7.60
CA ALA A 46 -5.32 -9.68 -7.10
C ALA A 46 -5.37 -9.64 -5.57
N PRO A 47 -6.54 -9.84 -4.95
CA PRO A 47 -6.66 -9.83 -3.50
C PRO A 47 -6.04 -11.09 -2.89
N LEU A 48 -5.06 -10.91 -1.98
CA LEU A 48 -4.48 -11.98 -1.18
C LEU A 48 -5.17 -12.09 0.18
N ALA A 49 -5.66 -10.98 0.72
CA ALA A 49 -6.49 -10.94 1.91
C ALA A 49 -7.59 -9.89 1.75
N SER A 50 -8.77 -10.21 2.23
CA SER A 50 -9.97 -9.37 2.14
C SER A 50 -10.77 -9.43 3.45
N ALA A 51 -11.82 -8.65 3.54
CA ALA A 51 -12.66 -8.55 4.74
C ALA A 51 -13.28 -9.89 5.18
N ASP A 52 -13.56 -10.77 4.23
CA ASP A 52 -14.24 -12.06 4.45
C ASP A 52 -13.50 -13.25 3.85
N GLY A 53 -12.31 -13.04 3.28
CA GLY A 53 -11.52 -14.09 2.63
C GLY A 53 -11.96 -14.44 1.22
N GLU A 54 -12.97 -13.78 0.69
CA GLU A 54 -13.39 -13.94 -0.69
C GLU A 54 -12.53 -13.11 -1.64
N LEU A 55 -12.53 -13.46 -2.93
CA LEU A 55 -11.84 -12.68 -3.97
C LEU A 55 -12.60 -11.37 -4.23
N ASP A 56 -12.32 -10.38 -3.42
CA ASP A 56 -12.99 -9.08 -3.45
C ASP A 56 -11.97 -7.97 -3.24
N CYS A 57 -11.99 -6.97 -4.10
CA CYS A 57 -11.09 -5.79 -4.02
C CYS A 57 -11.76 -4.56 -3.42
N ARG A 58 -13.03 -4.64 -3.00
CA ARG A 58 -13.74 -3.51 -2.40
C ARG A 58 -13.14 -3.12 -1.07
N GLY A 59 -13.37 -1.86 -0.68
CA GLY A 59 -12.99 -1.37 0.63
C GLY A 59 -13.73 -2.06 1.77
N PHE A 60 -13.08 -2.21 2.92
CA PHE A 60 -13.69 -2.85 4.09
C PHE A 60 -14.90 -2.07 4.60
N TRP A 61 -14.86 -0.74 4.49
CA TRP A 61 -15.99 0.11 4.91
C TRP A 61 -17.27 -0.16 4.12
N ASP A 62 -17.18 -0.65 2.88
CA ASP A 62 -18.35 -1.13 2.12
C ASP A 62 -19.08 -2.29 2.84
N LYS A 63 -18.34 -2.99 3.70
CA LYS A 63 -18.85 -4.12 4.50
C LYS A 63 -19.01 -3.74 5.99
N GLY A 64 -18.91 -2.46 6.32
CA GLY A 64 -19.03 -1.96 7.69
C GLY A 64 -17.85 -2.33 8.58
N LYS A 65 -16.66 -2.55 8.01
CA LYS A 65 -15.45 -2.96 8.73
C LYS A 65 -14.34 -1.94 8.57
N THR A 66 -13.45 -1.86 9.55
CA THR A 66 -12.17 -1.18 9.43
C THR A 66 -11.21 -2.05 8.63
N ASP A 67 -10.29 -1.42 7.90
CA ASP A 67 -9.29 -2.10 7.04
C ASP A 67 -8.20 -2.76 7.89
N LYS A 68 -8.59 -3.73 8.70
CA LYS A 68 -7.80 -4.59 9.56
C LYS A 68 -8.55 -5.90 9.82
N ASP A 69 -7.90 -6.89 10.44
CA ASP A 69 -8.48 -8.21 10.74
C ASP A 69 -8.99 -8.94 9.48
N ALA A 70 -8.19 -8.88 8.40
CA ALA A 70 -8.51 -9.55 7.16
C ALA A 70 -8.30 -11.06 7.23
N LEU A 71 -8.94 -11.76 6.30
CA LEU A 71 -8.78 -13.19 6.07
C LEU A 71 -8.10 -13.43 4.73
N TRP A 72 -7.21 -14.44 4.68
CA TRP A 72 -6.56 -14.83 3.45
C TRP A 72 -7.56 -15.39 2.43
N THR A 73 -7.34 -15.02 1.16
CA THR A 73 -8.12 -15.53 0.02
C THR A 73 -7.45 -16.76 -0.59
N SER A 74 -8.11 -17.37 -1.58
CA SER A 74 -7.53 -18.46 -2.36
C SER A 74 -6.26 -18.08 -3.11
N ASN A 75 -6.10 -16.82 -3.49
CA ASN A 75 -4.87 -16.34 -4.14
C ASN A 75 -3.64 -16.46 -3.23
N ALA A 76 -3.81 -16.36 -1.91
CA ALA A 76 -2.69 -16.38 -0.97
C ALA A 76 -1.88 -17.69 -1.04
N SER A 77 -2.53 -18.82 -1.30
CA SER A 77 -1.85 -20.12 -1.43
C SER A 77 -0.91 -20.18 -2.64
N SER A 78 -1.15 -19.34 -3.64
CA SER A 78 -0.30 -19.22 -4.83
C SER A 78 0.79 -18.15 -4.71
N ALA A 79 0.82 -17.44 -3.59
CA ALA A 79 1.80 -16.41 -3.29
C ALA A 79 2.46 -16.62 -1.92
N PRO A 80 3.12 -17.78 -1.70
CA PRO A 80 3.60 -18.17 -0.37
C PRO A 80 4.68 -17.28 0.19
N THR A 81 5.58 -16.73 -0.62
CA THR A 81 6.63 -15.79 -0.16
C THR A 81 6.00 -14.50 0.35
N LEU A 82 5.03 -13.95 -0.39
CA LEU A 82 4.34 -12.72 -0.02
C LEU A 82 3.46 -12.92 1.22
N LYS A 83 2.74 -14.04 1.29
CA LYS A 83 1.94 -14.39 2.47
C LYS A 83 2.81 -14.49 3.73
N LYS A 84 3.94 -15.20 3.64
CA LYS A 84 4.89 -15.34 4.74
C LYS A 84 5.47 -13.99 5.15
N TYR A 85 5.77 -13.13 4.19
CA TYR A 85 6.26 -11.79 4.48
C TYR A 85 5.28 -11.00 5.35
N VAL A 86 4.01 -10.96 4.97
CA VAL A 86 2.98 -10.25 5.72
C VAL A 86 2.79 -10.88 7.11
N ASP A 87 2.66 -12.20 7.19
CA ASP A 87 2.50 -12.91 8.46
C ASP A 87 3.68 -12.67 9.41
N SER A 88 4.90 -12.61 8.88
CA SER A 88 6.12 -12.46 9.70
C SER A 88 6.22 -11.10 10.40
N ILE A 89 5.54 -10.08 9.91
CA ILE A 89 5.52 -8.76 10.54
C ILE A 89 4.76 -8.80 11.87
N GLY A 90 3.71 -9.61 11.95
CA GLY A 90 2.95 -9.85 13.18
C GLY A 90 1.98 -8.75 13.58
N ALA A 91 1.83 -7.70 12.77
CA ALA A 91 0.83 -6.66 12.96
C ALA A 91 -0.53 -7.12 12.37
N ASN A 92 -1.62 -6.61 12.93
CA ASN A 92 -2.93 -6.80 12.32
C ASN A 92 -2.94 -6.20 10.92
N PHE A 93 -3.45 -6.94 9.95
CA PHE A 93 -3.51 -6.47 8.57
C PHE A 93 -4.93 -6.47 8.03
N GLY A 94 -5.19 -5.51 7.17
CA GLY A 94 -6.41 -5.41 6.38
C GLY A 94 -6.20 -5.96 4.97
N ARG A 95 -6.59 -5.19 3.96
CA ARG A 95 -6.39 -5.61 2.58
C ARG A 95 -4.92 -5.89 2.29
N VAL A 96 -4.70 -7.07 1.72
CA VAL A 96 -3.43 -7.43 1.10
C VAL A 96 -3.74 -7.73 -0.36
N ARG A 97 -3.16 -6.96 -1.26
CA ARG A 97 -3.48 -7.11 -2.68
C ARG A 97 -2.28 -6.77 -3.55
N ILE A 98 -2.20 -7.43 -4.69
CA ILE A 98 -1.28 -7.03 -5.73
C ILE A 98 -2.03 -6.12 -6.69
N ILE A 99 -1.48 -4.94 -6.91
CA ILE A 99 -1.96 -4.03 -7.93
C ILE A 99 -1.18 -4.29 -9.22
N LYS A 100 -1.93 -4.43 -10.33
CA LYS A 100 -1.38 -4.39 -11.68
C LYS A 100 -1.79 -3.07 -12.31
N LEU A 101 -0.82 -2.23 -12.62
CA LEU A 101 -1.04 -0.93 -13.23
C LEU A 101 -0.46 -0.90 -14.63
N GLU A 102 -1.32 -0.69 -15.62
CA GLU A 102 -0.89 -0.48 -16.99
C GLU A 102 -0.21 0.90 -17.14
N PRO A 103 0.67 1.06 -18.15
CA PRO A 103 1.27 2.36 -18.42
C PRO A 103 0.21 3.44 -18.68
N GLN A 104 0.42 4.64 -18.12
CA GLN A 104 -0.47 5.78 -18.32
C GLN A 104 0.35 7.04 -18.55
N GLU A 105 -0.17 7.95 -19.36
CA GLU A 105 0.36 9.30 -19.44
C GLU A 105 0.30 9.98 -18.07
N ARG A 106 1.34 10.78 -17.76
CA ARG A 106 1.45 11.45 -16.46
C ARG A 106 0.21 12.29 -16.14
N ASP A 107 -0.31 13.01 -17.10
CA ASP A 107 -1.50 13.86 -16.90
C ASP A 107 -2.75 13.05 -16.59
N VAL A 108 -2.88 11.84 -17.14
CA VAL A 108 -3.97 10.92 -16.83
C VAL A 108 -3.81 10.37 -15.41
N ALA A 109 -2.60 9.95 -15.05
CA ALA A 109 -2.31 9.44 -13.70
C ALA A 109 -2.62 10.48 -12.62
N ILE A 110 -2.23 11.74 -12.83
CA ILE A 110 -2.44 12.83 -11.87
C ILE A 110 -3.92 13.11 -11.61
N ARG A 111 -4.81 12.83 -12.56
CA ARG A 111 -6.27 12.93 -12.33
C ARG A 111 -6.78 11.97 -11.27
N SER A 112 -6.05 10.90 -10.97
CA SER A 112 -6.36 9.93 -9.92
C SER A 112 -5.74 10.29 -8.57
N PHE A 113 -5.18 11.49 -8.43
CA PHE A 113 -4.60 11.99 -7.19
C PHE A 113 -5.66 12.00 -6.10
N HIS A 114 -5.43 11.29 -4.99
CA HIS A 114 -6.44 11.11 -3.96
C HIS A 114 -5.81 10.82 -2.59
N ARG A 115 -6.66 10.83 -1.57
CA ARG A 115 -6.39 10.28 -0.24
C ARG A 115 -7.33 9.10 -0.01
N ASP A 116 -6.86 8.14 0.76
CA ASP A 116 -7.68 7.01 1.18
C ASP A 116 -8.58 7.38 2.39
N ASP A 117 -9.56 6.52 2.68
CA ASP A 117 -10.43 6.63 3.85
C ASP A 117 -10.48 5.27 4.58
N ASN A 118 -9.29 4.75 4.91
CA ASN A 118 -9.13 3.42 5.49
C ASN A 118 -9.59 3.33 6.96
N ASN A 119 -9.70 4.47 7.62
CA ASN A 119 -10.03 4.54 9.04
C ASN A 119 -11.48 4.96 9.33
N ARG A 120 -12.36 4.88 8.32
CA ARG A 120 -13.75 5.36 8.43
C ARG A 120 -14.52 4.77 9.63
N PHE A 121 -14.35 3.48 9.88
CA PHE A 121 -14.98 2.77 11.00
C PHE A 121 -14.01 2.37 12.09
N ASN A 122 -12.81 2.95 12.09
CA ASN A 122 -11.79 2.61 13.07
C ASN A 122 -12.15 3.20 14.43
N PRO A 123 -12.37 2.36 15.46
CA PRO A 123 -12.73 2.85 16.80
C PRO A 123 -11.63 3.73 17.39
N ASP A 124 -12.06 4.67 18.23
CA ASP A 124 -11.13 5.49 19.00
C ASP A 124 -10.22 4.64 19.90
N ASN A 125 -9.02 5.10 20.10
CA ASN A 125 -7.97 4.45 20.93
C ASN A 125 -7.40 3.14 20.36
N GLU A 126 -7.75 2.77 19.13
CA GLU A 126 -7.11 1.67 18.42
C GLU A 126 -5.96 2.19 17.53
N GLY A 127 -5.26 1.29 16.87
CA GLY A 127 -4.21 1.66 15.93
C GLY A 127 -4.75 2.32 14.67
N TRP A 128 -3.96 3.18 14.06
CA TRP A 128 -4.27 3.83 12.80
C TRP A 128 -3.89 2.93 11.62
N VAL A 129 -4.75 2.83 10.62
CA VAL A 129 -4.46 2.02 9.43
C VAL A 129 -3.55 2.80 8.48
N VAL A 130 -2.40 2.24 8.18
CA VAL A 130 -1.42 2.75 7.21
C VAL A 130 -1.18 1.70 6.13
N ARG A 131 -0.50 2.08 5.05
CA ARG A 131 -0.19 1.17 3.95
C ARG A 131 1.29 0.91 3.81
N SER A 132 1.63 -0.36 3.61
CA SER A 132 2.96 -0.81 3.22
C SER A 132 2.97 -1.13 1.72
N TRP A 133 4.09 -0.89 1.08
CA TRP A 133 4.28 -1.04 -0.35
C TRP A 133 5.54 -1.80 -0.65
N ILE A 134 5.45 -2.79 -1.57
CA ILE A 134 6.62 -3.46 -2.15
C ILE A 134 6.48 -3.42 -3.66
N GLU A 135 7.45 -2.83 -4.34
CA GLU A 135 7.50 -2.87 -5.80
C GLU A 135 8.03 -4.23 -6.26
N LEU A 136 7.28 -4.93 -7.10
CA LEU A 136 7.61 -6.29 -7.56
C LEU A 136 8.31 -6.30 -8.91
N THR A 137 8.14 -5.26 -9.71
CA THR A 137 8.73 -5.15 -11.05
C THR A 137 9.74 -4.02 -11.13
N ASP A 138 10.71 -4.16 -12.01
CA ASP A 138 11.72 -3.12 -12.23
C ASP A 138 11.19 -2.07 -13.21
N GLN A 139 10.90 -0.89 -12.67
CA GLN A 139 10.35 0.24 -13.43
C GLN A 139 11.11 1.51 -13.03
N PRO A 140 12.30 1.73 -13.60
CA PRO A 140 13.23 2.76 -13.13
C PRO A 140 12.69 4.19 -13.19
N ASP A 141 11.74 4.45 -14.09
CA ASP A 141 11.15 5.78 -14.28
C ASP A 141 9.80 5.95 -13.55
N SER A 142 9.35 4.92 -12.84
CA SER A 142 8.10 4.99 -12.08
C SER A 142 8.35 5.52 -10.68
N TYR A 143 7.39 6.26 -10.15
CA TYR A 143 7.48 6.80 -8.80
C TYR A 143 6.08 7.00 -8.19
N MET A 144 6.04 7.01 -6.87
CA MET A 144 4.86 7.49 -6.15
C MET A 144 5.02 8.98 -5.89
N LEU A 145 4.02 9.74 -6.26
CA LEU A 145 3.93 11.17 -5.99
C LEU A 145 3.13 11.38 -4.71
N LEU A 146 3.70 12.16 -3.77
CA LEU A 146 3.09 12.45 -2.48
C LEU A 146 3.03 13.95 -2.26
N MET A 147 1.92 14.43 -1.68
CA MET A 147 1.75 15.83 -1.26
C MET A 147 0.99 15.90 0.06
N ASP A 148 1.33 16.91 0.87
CA ASP A 148 0.55 17.25 2.05
C ASP A 148 -0.73 18.01 1.65
N ASN A 149 -1.61 18.24 2.63
CA ASN A 149 -2.77 19.09 2.47
C ASN A 149 -2.39 20.56 2.64
N ASP A 150 -3.00 21.42 1.84
CA ASP A 150 -3.00 22.85 2.10
C ASP A 150 -4.06 23.21 3.16
N ALA A 151 -4.24 24.52 3.41
CA ALA A 151 -5.21 25.03 4.39
C ALA A 151 -6.67 24.65 4.06
N ASP A 152 -6.97 24.39 2.79
CA ASP A 152 -8.31 24.05 2.31
C ASP A 152 -8.50 22.52 2.15
N GLY A 153 -7.51 21.72 2.53
CA GLY A 153 -7.53 20.26 2.40
C GLY A 153 -7.26 19.77 0.99
N LEU A 154 -6.70 20.60 0.12
CA LEU A 154 -6.30 20.27 -1.24
C LEU A 154 -4.80 19.93 -1.29
N PRO A 155 -4.31 19.29 -2.38
CA PRO A 155 -2.89 18.98 -2.49
C PRO A 155 -2.03 20.26 -2.48
N ASP A 156 -1.04 20.30 -1.60
CA ASP A 156 -0.07 21.38 -1.53
C ASP A 156 1.14 21.04 -2.40
N ARG A 157 1.22 21.67 -3.58
CA ARG A 157 2.29 21.41 -4.55
C ARG A 157 3.69 21.78 -4.04
N SER A 158 3.80 22.68 -3.08
CA SER A 158 5.10 23.04 -2.49
C SER A 158 5.69 21.89 -1.66
N THR A 159 4.89 20.91 -1.29
CA THR A 159 5.28 19.74 -0.51
C THR A 159 5.50 18.49 -1.36
N GLU A 160 5.54 18.63 -2.68
CA GLU A 160 5.70 17.51 -3.60
C GLU A 160 6.95 16.68 -3.28
N ARG A 161 6.76 15.38 -3.13
CA ARG A 161 7.83 14.40 -2.94
C ARG A 161 7.61 13.22 -3.84
N ARG A 162 8.69 12.60 -4.27
CA ARG A 162 8.65 11.43 -5.15
C ARG A 162 9.39 10.29 -4.49
N VAL A 163 8.73 9.13 -4.43
CA VAL A 163 9.35 7.88 -3.99
C VAL A 163 9.62 7.03 -5.23
N PRO A 164 10.89 6.81 -5.60
CA PRO A 164 11.22 5.97 -6.75
C PRO A 164 10.75 4.53 -6.53
N LEU A 165 10.23 3.91 -7.60
CA LEU A 165 9.70 2.55 -7.57
C LEU A 165 10.59 1.61 -8.37
N HIS A 166 11.69 1.17 -7.75
CA HIS A 166 12.56 0.11 -8.28
C HIS A 166 12.10 -1.25 -7.77
N GLN A 167 12.48 -2.31 -8.46
CA GLN A 167 12.18 -3.66 -7.96
C GLN A 167 12.74 -3.85 -6.55
N GLY A 168 11.88 -4.29 -5.65
CA GLY A 168 12.23 -4.46 -4.24
C GLY A 168 12.10 -3.21 -3.37
N SER A 169 11.81 -2.05 -3.93
CA SER A 169 11.56 -0.82 -3.15
C SER A 169 10.43 -1.03 -2.17
N ARG A 170 10.64 -0.61 -0.92
CA ARG A 170 9.64 -0.71 0.14
C ARG A 170 9.49 0.61 0.87
N PHE A 171 8.25 0.92 1.23
CA PHE A 171 7.94 2.08 2.08
C PHE A 171 6.62 1.87 2.81
N VAL A 172 6.42 2.62 3.86
CA VAL A 172 5.17 2.71 4.61
C VAL A 172 4.65 4.13 4.48
N VAL A 173 3.36 4.28 4.24
CA VAL A 173 2.74 5.58 4.00
C VAL A 173 1.38 5.68 4.68
N ASP A 174 1.11 6.85 5.28
CA ASP A 174 -0.23 7.19 5.74
C ASP A 174 -1.03 7.75 4.56
N THR A 175 -1.70 6.87 3.86
CA THR A 175 -2.45 7.21 2.65
C THR A 175 -3.73 7.99 2.91
N GLN A 176 -4.20 8.05 4.16
CA GLN A 176 -5.32 8.91 4.52
C GLN A 176 -4.87 10.35 4.80
N ARG A 177 -3.63 10.52 5.28
CA ARG A 177 -3.02 11.84 5.49
C ARG A 177 -2.54 12.47 4.18
N LEU A 178 -1.84 11.69 3.35
CA LEU A 178 -1.16 12.19 2.17
C LEU A 178 -1.97 11.96 0.88
N TRP A 179 -1.98 12.98 0.04
CA TRP A 179 -2.36 12.85 -1.35
C TRP A 179 -1.32 12.00 -2.07
N HIS A 180 -1.77 11.01 -2.84
CA HIS A 180 -0.87 10.08 -3.49
C HIS A 180 -1.41 9.57 -4.83
N VAL A 181 -0.49 9.26 -5.72
CA VAL A 181 -0.74 8.56 -6.98
C VAL A 181 0.58 7.96 -7.46
N VAL A 182 0.50 6.87 -8.20
CA VAL A 182 1.66 6.32 -8.90
C VAL A 182 1.70 6.86 -10.32
N VAL A 183 2.85 7.38 -10.70
CA VAL A 183 3.15 7.78 -12.07
C VAL A 183 3.96 6.67 -12.72
N HIS A 184 3.37 6.02 -13.71
CA HIS A 184 3.95 4.90 -14.42
C HIS A 184 3.78 5.09 -15.93
N ASN A 185 4.75 5.75 -16.54
CA ASN A 185 4.77 5.99 -17.97
C ASN A 185 5.89 5.16 -18.61
N HIS A 186 5.69 3.86 -18.66
CA HIS A 186 6.63 2.89 -19.21
C HIS A 186 5.93 1.97 -20.22
N ASN A 187 6.63 0.96 -20.76
CA ASN A 187 6.11 0.07 -21.81
C ASN A 187 5.43 -1.19 -21.28
N HIS A 188 5.58 -1.47 -19.99
CA HIS A 188 5.10 -2.72 -19.38
C HIS A 188 4.25 -2.43 -18.17
N PRO A 189 3.26 -3.29 -17.84
CA PRO A 189 2.52 -3.16 -16.60
C PRO A 189 3.48 -3.32 -15.40
N ARG A 190 3.19 -2.57 -14.33
CA ARG A 190 3.90 -2.73 -13.07
C ARG A 190 3.04 -3.48 -12.07
N TYR A 191 3.71 -4.20 -11.19
CA TYR A 191 3.07 -4.94 -10.10
C TYR A 191 3.66 -4.51 -8.76
N ALA A 192 2.81 -4.33 -7.78
CA ALA A 192 3.22 -4.01 -6.41
C ALA A 192 2.32 -4.71 -5.40
N LEU A 193 2.90 -5.11 -4.27
CA LEU A 193 2.12 -5.57 -3.12
C LEU A 193 1.77 -4.37 -2.25
N ILE A 194 0.48 -4.22 -1.97
CA ILE A 194 -0.03 -3.19 -1.05
C ILE A 194 -0.69 -3.91 0.12
N THR A 195 -0.27 -3.56 1.34
CA THR A 195 -0.83 -4.12 2.57
C THR A 195 -1.26 -3.02 3.50
N SER A 196 -2.50 -3.10 4.01
CA SER A 196 -2.95 -2.27 5.11
C SER A 196 -2.53 -2.90 6.43
N PHE A 197 -1.85 -2.12 7.28
CA PHE A 197 -1.48 -2.53 8.63
C PHE A 197 -2.06 -1.60 9.67
N GLU A 198 -2.49 -2.16 10.79
CA GLU A 198 -2.84 -1.39 11.97
C GLU A 198 -1.56 -0.97 12.69
N SER A 199 -1.41 0.33 12.99
CA SER A 199 -0.30 0.82 13.77
C SER A 199 -0.34 0.30 15.20
N GLY A 200 0.84 0.08 15.76
CA GLY A 200 1.01 -0.40 17.13
C GLY A 200 2.48 -0.68 17.39
N PRO A 201 2.84 -1.14 18.61
CA PRO A 201 4.22 -1.41 18.97
C PRO A 201 4.90 -2.44 18.06
N THR A 202 4.16 -3.43 17.58
CA THR A 202 4.71 -4.47 16.68
C THR A 202 5.11 -3.89 15.33
N LEU A 203 4.22 -3.09 14.72
CA LEU A 203 4.51 -2.46 13.43
C LEU A 203 5.63 -1.42 13.58
N GLU A 204 5.64 -0.65 14.67
CA GLU A 204 6.69 0.31 14.96
C GLU A 204 8.07 -0.36 15.01
N ARG A 205 8.20 -1.45 15.77
CA ARG A 205 9.47 -2.19 15.87
C ARG A 205 9.91 -2.75 14.53
N TRP A 206 8.97 -3.25 13.73
CA TRP A 206 9.29 -3.74 12.40
C TRP A 206 9.80 -2.61 11.48
N ILE A 207 9.12 -1.48 11.45
CA ILE A 207 9.55 -0.31 10.66
C ILE A 207 10.96 0.11 11.08
N ASP A 208 11.21 0.23 12.38
CA ASP A 208 12.51 0.63 12.89
C ASP A 208 13.62 -0.37 12.49
N SER A 209 13.31 -1.67 12.52
CA SER A 209 14.26 -2.73 12.12
C SER A 209 14.57 -2.73 10.63
N GLN A 210 13.68 -2.19 9.80
CA GLN A 210 13.80 -2.13 8.34
C GLN A 210 14.24 -0.76 7.84
N SER A 211 14.46 0.20 8.73
CA SER A 211 14.88 1.54 8.36
C SER A 211 16.35 1.58 7.95
N PRO A 212 16.72 2.33 6.87
CA PRO A 212 18.13 2.51 6.49
C PRO A 212 19.01 3.08 7.60
N ALA A 213 18.44 3.86 8.52
CA ALA A 213 19.17 4.44 9.66
C ALA A 213 19.50 3.41 10.75
N ALA A 214 18.98 2.19 10.69
CA ALA A 214 19.21 1.12 11.66
C ALA A 214 20.42 0.22 11.29
N VAL A 215 21.16 0.53 10.21
CA VAL A 215 22.34 -0.21 9.73
C VAL A 215 23.61 0.41 10.29
#